data_81cdeabe250401424ab4f422437a8a90
#
_entry.id   81cdeabe250401424ab4f422437a8a90
#
_cell.length_a   1.000
_cell.length_b   1.000
_cell.length_c   1.000
_cell.angle_alpha   90.00
_cell.angle_beta   90.00
_cell.angle_gamma   90.00
#
_symmetry.space_group_name_H-M   'P 1'
#
loop_
_entity.id
_entity.type
_entity.pdbx_description
1 polymer ?
#
loop_
_entity_poly.entity_id
_entity_poly.type
_entity_poly.pdbx_seq_one_letter_code
_entity_poly.pdbx_strand_id
1 'polypeptide(L)'
;MKFSHFYKKVVLRFLCVLLILVLSKITNANVNDDVKKITSKLRCMTCQNQTIYSSDADFSLSIKKIVKEKLTNNYTEKEIVDFLTERYGEYIIFEPKMNKQNLFLWLFPFIILAVSLVFLTIRIRKNT
;
A
#
# COMPACT_ATOMS: atom_id res chain seq x y z
N MET A 1 -34.56 26.21 34.14
CA MET A 1 -33.81 24.94 34.10
C MET A 1 -34.35 23.89 33.07
N LYS A 2 -35.35 24.14 32.25
CA LYS A 2 -35.85 23.19 31.22
C LYS A 2 -35.16 23.27 29.85
N PHE A 3 -34.41 24.32 29.55
CA PHE A 3 -33.73 24.52 28.27
C PHE A 3 -32.49 23.61 28.08
N SER A 4 -31.80 23.29 29.15
CA SER A 4 -30.60 22.43 29.13
C SER A 4 -30.89 20.95 28.73
N HIS A 5 -32.05 20.44 29.12
CA HIS A 5 -32.44 19.05 28.81
C HIS A 5 -32.89 18.88 27.35
N PHE A 6 -33.48 19.88 26.77
CA PHE A 6 -33.87 19.89 25.36
C PHE A 6 -32.64 19.92 24.43
N TYR A 7 -31.68 20.77 24.74
CA TYR A 7 -30.43 20.90 24.00
C TYR A 7 -29.60 19.62 24.00
N LYS A 8 -29.49 18.94 25.15
CA LYS A 8 -28.79 17.65 25.27
C LYS A 8 -29.44 16.56 24.42
N LYS A 9 -30.76 16.48 24.36
CA LYS A 9 -31.50 15.51 23.53
C LYS A 9 -31.31 15.77 22.04
N VAL A 10 -31.30 17.02 21.62
CA VAL A 10 -31.09 17.40 20.21
C VAL A 10 -29.65 17.11 19.79
N VAL A 11 -28.67 17.48 20.61
CA VAL A 11 -27.25 17.18 20.36
C VAL A 11 -26.99 15.68 20.28
N LEU A 12 -27.58 14.90 21.21
CA LEU A 12 -27.43 13.44 21.22
C LEU A 12 -28.01 12.78 19.95
N ARG A 13 -29.19 13.27 19.49
CA ARG A 13 -29.80 12.79 18.23
C ARG A 13 -28.95 13.14 17.03
N PHE A 14 -28.39 14.35 16.99
CA PHE A 14 -27.50 14.77 15.92
C PHE A 14 -26.21 13.95 15.88
N LEU A 15 -25.66 13.63 17.05
CA LEU A 15 -24.48 12.78 17.20
C LEU A 15 -24.77 11.35 16.72
N CYS A 16 -25.93 10.77 17.08
CA CYS A 16 -26.34 9.45 16.60
C CYS A 16 -26.52 9.40 15.07
N VAL A 17 -27.14 10.44 14.49
CA VAL A 17 -27.31 10.52 13.02
C VAL A 17 -25.95 10.65 12.33
N LEU A 18 -25.05 11.46 12.87
CA LEU A 18 -23.68 11.60 12.36
C LEU A 18 -22.91 10.29 12.44
N LEU A 19 -23.05 9.56 13.57
CA LEU A 19 -22.43 8.23 13.76
C LEU A 19 -22.96 7.20 12.76
N ILE A 20 -24.27 7.18 12.49
CA ILE A 20 -24.90 6.29 11.52
C ILE A 20 -24.42 6.63 10.10
N LEU A 21 -24.29 7.93 9.74
CA LEU A 21 -23.76 8.37 8.46
C LEU A 21 -22.28 8.00 8.25
N VAL A 22 -21.48 8.01 9.31
CA VAL A 22 -20.08 7.57 9.25
C VAL A 22 -19.98 6.06 9.08
N LEU A 23 -20.81 5.29 9.80
CA LEU A 23 -20.85 3.83 9.71
C LEU A 23 -21.35 3.33 8.36
N SER A 24 -22.27 4.06 7.69
CA SER A 24 -22.80 3.69 6.37
C SER A 24 -21.77 3.83 5.22
N LYS A 25 -20.68 4.55 5.43
CA LYS A 25 -19.58 4.66 4.45
C LYS A 25 -18.65 3.42 4.39
N ILE A 26 -18.76 2.52 5.37
CA ILE A 26 -17.82 1.37 5.50
C ILE A 26 -18.29 0.14 4.68
N THR A 27 -19.50 0.12 4.14
CA THR A 27 -20.14 -1.12 3.62
C THR A 27 -20.20 -1.26 2.10
N ASN A 28 -19.54 -0.41 1.30
CA ASN A 28 -19.53 -0.58 -0.16
C ASN A 28 -18.10 -0.60 -0.74
N ALA A 29 -17.23 -1.48 -0.20
CA ALA A 29 -16.09 -1.94 -0.95
C ALA A 29 -16.62 -2.88 -2.05
N ASN A 30 -16.74 -2.36 -3.27
CA ASN A 30 -17.12 -3.18 -4.43
C ASN A 30 -15.95 -4.12 -4.70
N VAL A 31 -16.15 -5.41 -4.57
CA VAL A 31 -15.10 -6.44 -4.76
C VAL A 31 -14.35 -6.22 -6.08
N ASN A 32 -15.02 -5.72 -7.11
CA ASN A 32 -14.38 -5.42 -8.39
C ASN A 32 -13.39 -4.24 -8.31
N ASP A 33 -13.66 -3.22 -7.48
CA ASP A 33 -12.75 -2.09 -7.28
C ASP A 33 -11.54 -2.51 -6.44
N ASP A 34 -11.73 -3.41 -5.48
CA ASP A 34 -10.62 -3.98 -4.70
C ASP A 34 -9.75 -4.90 -5.57
N VAL A 35 -10.34 -5.73 -6.44
CA VAL A 35 -9.59 -6.52 -7.44
C VAL A 35 -8.76 -5.60 -8.33
N LYS A 36 -9.36 -4.52 -8.85
CA LYS A 36 -8.66 -3.53 -9.67
C LYS A 36 -7.51 -2.89 -8.92
N LYS A 37 -7.73 -2.45 -7.69
CA LYS A 37 -6.74 -1.82 -6.82
C LYS A 37 -5.55 -2.74 -6.55
N ILE A 38 -5.79 -4.01 -6.22
CA ILE A 38 -4.73 -4.98 -5.94
C ILE A 38 -3.98 -5.34 -7.23
N THR A 39 -4.69 -5.67 -8.31
CA THR A 39 -4.08 -6.11 -9.56
C THR A 39 -3.31 -5.00 -10.29
N SER A 40 -3.63 -3.72 -10.06
CA SER A 40 -2.85 -2.59 -10.58
C SER A 40 -1.51 -2.40 -9.88
N LYS A 41 -1.33 -2.92 -8.67
CA LYS A 41 -0.06 -2.91 -7.93
C LYS A 41 0.83 -4.12 -8.26
N LEU A 42 0.30 -5.10 -8.98
CA LEU A 42 1.00 -6.32 -9.34
C LEU A 42 1.51 -6.27 -10.77
N ARG A 43 2.74 -6.75 -10.97
CA ARG A 43 3.41 -6.82 -12.26
C ARG A 43 3.07 -8.11 -12.98
N CYS A 44 2.76 -8.04 -14.27
CA CYS A 44 2.65 -9.20 -15.12
C CYS A 44 4.06 -9.69 -15.48
N MET A 45 4.41 -10.92 -15.07
CA MET A 45 5.76 -11.47 -15.30
C MET A 45 6.00 -11.89 -16.74
N THR A 46 4.96 -12.18 -17.50
CA THR A 46 5.02 -12.60 -18.91
C THR A 46 4.83 -11.45 -19.89
N CYS A 47 4.52 -10.23 -19.38
CA CYS A 47 4.23 -9.07 -20.19
C CYS A 47 5.33 -8.01 -20.03
N GLN A 48 5.60 -7.24 -21.08
CA GLN A 48 6.60 -6.16 -21.01
C GLN A 48 6.10 -4.99 -20.15
N ASN A 49 6.46 -5.01 -18.87
CA ASN A 49 6.24 -3.92 -17.91
C ASN A 49 4.75 -3.49 -17.73
N GLN A 50 3.81 -4.41 -17.95
CA GLN A 50 2.39 -4.17 -17.73
C GLN A 50 1.95 -4.60 -16.33
N THR A 51 0.88 -3.98 -15.82
CA THR A 51 0.22 -4.45 -14.60
C THR A 51 -0.64 -5.68 -14.89
N ILE A 52 -0.91 -6.49 -13.88
CA ILE A 52 -1.88 -7.59 -14.01
C ILE A 52 -3.25 -7.06 -14.41
N TYR A 53 -3.63 -5.87 -13.94
CA TYR A 53 -4.90 -5.26 -14.31
C TYR A 53 -5.00 -4.96 -15.82
N SER A 54 -3.96 -4.36 -16.42
CA SER A 54 -3.95 -3.92 -17.82
C SER A 54 -3.62 -5.03 -18.83
N SER A 55 -3.21 -6.21 -18.34
CA SER A 55 -2.83 -7.32 -19.19
C SER A 55 -3.96 -8.35 -19.32
N ASP A 56 -4.14 -8.87 -20.55
CA ASP A 56 -5.07 -9.97 -20.87
C ASP A 56 -4.36 -11.30 -21.09
N ALA A 57 -3.06 -11.39 -20.75
CA ALA A 57 -2.31 -12.64 -20.79
C ALA A 57 -2.92 -13.69 -19.83
N ASP A 58 -2.84 -14.97 -20.18
CA ASP A 58 -3.39 -16.09 -19.39
C ASP A 58 -2.90 -16.07 -17.95
N PHE A 59 -1.65 -15.69 -17.73
CA PHE A 59 -1.09 -15.48 -16.39
C PHE A 59 -1.86 -14.40 -15.61
N SER A 60 -2.09 -13.24 -16.23
CA SER A 60 -2.83 -12.14 -15.60
C SER A 60 -4.27 -12.49 -15.30
N LEU A 61 -4.94 -13.21 -16.19
CA LEU A 61 -6.31 -13.69 -15.99
C LEU A 61 -6.38 -14.67 -14.81
N SER A 62 -5.40 -15.56 -14.71
CA SER A 62 -5.30 -16.51 -13.58
C SER A 62 -5.11 -15.80 -12.25
N ILE A 63 -4.24 -14.79 -12.18
CA ILE A 63 -4.02 -14.00 -10.96
C ILE A 63 -5.26 -13.17 -10.60
N LYS A 64 -5.92 -12.53 -11.58
CA LYS A 64 -7.19 -11.81 -11.36
C LYS A 64 -8.24 -12.72 -10.71
N LYS A 65 -8.34 -13.98 -11.17
CA LYS A 65 -9.26 -14.97 -10.61
C LYS A 65 -8.91 -15.33 -9.16
N ILE A 66 -7.63 -15.58 -8.87
CA ILE A 66 -7.14 -15.89 -7.51
C ILE A 66 -7.41 -14.72 -6.55
N VAL A 67 -7.11 -13.48 -6.97
CA VAL A 67 -7.36 -12.28 -6.16
C VAL A 67 -8.85 -12.14 -5.85
N LYS A 68 -9.72 -12.30 -6.86
CA LYS A 68 -11.17 -12.24 -6.68
C LYS A 68 -11.68 -13.31 -5.72
N GLU A 69 -11.23 -14.55 -5.86
CA GLU A 69 -11.60 -15.66 -4.98
C GLU A 69 -11.18 -15.40 -3.53
N LYS A 70 -9.94 -14.93 -3.31
CA LYS A 70 -9.47 -14.61 -1.97
C LYS A 70 -10.22 -13.44 -1.33
N LEU A 71 -10.53 -12.39 -2.09
CA LEU A 71 -11.36 -11.28 -1.61
C LEU A 71 -12.77 -11.75 -1.21
N THR A 72 -13.37 -12.66 -1.99
CA THR A 72 -14.67 -13.25 -1.66
C THR A 72 -14.61 -14.06 -0.36
N ASN A 73 -13.46 -14.66 -0.05
CA ASN A 73 -13.18 -15.37 1.20
C ASN A 73 -12.72 -14.44 2.34
N ASN A 74 -12.94 -13.12 2.23
CA ASN A 74 -12.61 -12.09 3.23
C ASN A 74 -11.11 -11.99 3.60
N TYR A 75 -10.20 -12.38 2.71
CA TYR A 75 -8.78 -12.11 2.88
C TYR A 75 -8.49 -10.61 2.68
N THR A 76 -7.61 -10.07 3.49
CA THR A 76 -7.18 -8.68 3.38
C THR A 76 -6.23 -8.47 2.19
N GLU A 77 -6.13 -7.25 1.67
CA GLU A 77 -5.21 -6.88 0.59
C GLU A 77 -3.77 -7.34 0.90
N LYS A 78 -3.32 -7.14 2.15
CA LYS A 78 -1.97 -7.53 2.59
C LYS A 78 -1.74 -9.04 2.51
N GLU A 79 -2.68 -9.83 3.02
CA GLU A 79 -2.57 -11.30 2.98
C GLU A 79 -2.56 -11.84 1.55
N ILE A 80 -3.33 -11.22 0.65
CA ILE A 80 -3.34 -11.59 -0.77
C ILE A 80 -1.99 -11.28 -1.42
N VAL A 81 -1.44 -10.09 -1.17
CA VAL A 81 -0.14 -9.68 -1.70
C VAL A 81 0.98 -10.55 -1.12
N ASP A 82 0.94 -10.87 0.18
CA ASP A 82 1.94 -11.73 0.82
C ASP A 82 1.88 -13.16 0.26
N PHE A 83 0.68 -13.73 0.07
CA PHE A 83 0.48 -15.03 -0.58
C PHE A 83 1.03 -15.07 -2.01
N LEU A 84 0.78 -14.02 -2.80
CA LEU A 84 1.29 -13.95 -4.16
C LEU A 84 2.81 -13.76 -4.19
N THR A 85 3.36 -13.00 -3.25
CA THR A 85 4.81 -12.79 -3.11
C THR A 85 5.53 -14.08 -2.71
N GLU A 86 4.96 -14.86 -1.81
CA GLU A 86 5.51 -16.16 -1.39
C GLU A 86 5.56 -17.16 -2.56
N ARG A 87 4.53 -17.14 -3.41
CA ARG A 87 4.40 -18.09 -4.53
C ARG A 87 5.18 -17.69 -5.79
N TYR A 88 5.23 -16.41 -6.09
CA TYR A 88 5.80 -15.88 -7.35
C TYR A 88 7.07 -15.02 -7.13
N GLY A 89 7.43 -14.77 -5.88
CA GLY A 89 8.57 -13.93 -5.50
C GLY A 89 8.23 -12.44 -5.40
N GLU A 90 9.15 -11.67 -4.83
CA GLU A 90 8.98 -10.21 -4.63
C GLU A 90 8.89 -9.43 -5.96
N TYR A 91 9.28 -10.05 -7.06
CA TYR A 91 9.27 -9.42 -8.39
C TYR A 91 7.85 -9.15 -8.92
N ILE A 92 6.83 -9.83 -8.36
CA ILE A 92 5.42 -9.61 -8.72
C ILE A 92 4.89 -8.25 -8.27
N ILE A 93 5.56 -7.58 -7.33
CA ILE A 93 5.15 -6.27 -6.79
C ILE A 93 5.90 -5.17 -7.54
N PHE A 94 5.17 -4.11 -7.99
CA PHE A 94 5.81 -2.94 -8.59
C PHE A 94 6.61 -2.11 -7.59
N GLU A 95 6.09 -1.96 -6.37
CA GLU A 95 6.74 -1.21 -5.31
C GLU A 95 7.50 -2.18 -4.40
N PRO A 96 8.84 -2.18 -4.42
CA PRO A 96 9.62 -3.05 -3.56
C PRO A 96 9.33 -2.74 -2.09
N LYS A 97 9.06 -3.78 -1.30
CA LYS A 97 8.90 -3.63 0.14
C LYS A 97 10.19 -3.02 0.73
N MET A 98 10.04 -2.03 1.61
CA MET A 98 11.15 -1.43 2.36
C MET A 98 11.69 -2.46 3.36
N ASN A 99 12.49 -3.41 2.88
CA ASN A 99 13.19 -4.40 3.71
C ASN A 99 14.48 -3.79 4.27
N LYS A 100 14.92 -4.27 5.44
CA LYS A 100 16.20 -3.84 6.06
C LYS A 100 17.39 -4.03 5.11
N GLN A 101 17.34 -5.04 4.24
CA GLN A 101 18.37 -5.30 3.22
C GLN A 101 18.40 -4.21 2.14
N ASN A 102 17.20 -3.71 1.74
CA ASN A 102 17.09 -2.64 0.76
C ASN A 102 17.47 -1.27 1.35
N LEU A 103 17.28 -1.08 2.67
CA LEU A 103 17.65 0.16 3.36
C LEU A 103 19.18 0.41 3.27
N PHE A 104 20.00 -0.64 3.36
CA PHE A 104 21.44 -0.53 3.20
C PHE A 104 21.82 -0.03 1.79
N LEU A 105 21.12 -0.52 0.76
CA LEU A 105 21.35 -0.11 -0.63
C LEU A 105 21.02 1.38 -0.84
N TRP A 106 19.98 1.88 -0.17
CA TRP A 106 19.58 3.28 -0.23
C TRP A 106 20.50 4.21 0.57
N LEU A 107 21.06 3.72 1.68
CA LEU A 107 21.95 4.49 2.54
C LEU A 107 23.38 4.57 1.98
N PHE A 108 23.81 3.58 1.20
CA PHE A 108 25.16 3.44 0.68
C PHE A 108 25.69 4.66 -0.07
N PRO A 109 24.95 5.28 -1.03
CA PRO A 109 25.42 6.48 -1.73
C PRO A 109 25.62 7.67 -0.80
N PHE A 110 24.78 7.83 0.22
CA PHE A 110 24.92 8.92 1.20
C PHE A 110 26.13 8.73 2.11
N ILE A 111 26.45 7.49 2.49
CA ILE A 111 27.65 7.17 3.27
C ILE A 111 28.90 7.50 2.49
N ILE A 112 28.98 7.10 1.20
CA ILE A 112 30.12 7.41 0.34
C ILE A 112 30.29 8.92 0.19
N LEU A 113 29.21 9.64 -0.02
CA LEU A 113 29.24 11.10 -0.17
C LEU A 113 29.72 11.79 1.13
N ALA A 114 29.25 11.35 2.29
CA ALA A 114 29.70 11.86 3.58
C ALA A 114 31.19 11.59 3.83
N VAL A 115 31.66 10.37 3.58
CA VAL A 115 33.08 10.01 3.71
C VAL A 115 33.95 10.82 2.77
N SER A 116 33.53 11.00 1.52
CA SER A 116 34.23 11.82 0.52
C SER A 116 34.35 13.29 0.96
N LEU A 117 33.27 13.88 1.48
CA LEU A 117 33.27 15.27 2.01
C LEU A 117 34.21 15.41 3.20
N VAL A 118 34.16 14.48 4.14
CA VAL A 118 35.06 14.49 5.32
C VAL A 118 36.52 14.39 4.86
N PHE A 119 36.83 13.48 3.93
CA PHE A 119 38.18 13.33 3.39
C PHE A 119 38.66 14.60 2.70
N LEU A 120 37.82 15.23 1.90
CA LEU A 120 38.14 16.48 1.20
C LEU A 120 38.42 17.64 2.18
N THR A 121 37.59 17.80 3.22
CA THR A 121 37.75 18.84 4.23
C THR A 121 39.06 18.65 5.02
N ILE A 122 39.40 17.42 5.40
CA ILE A 122 40.65 17.10 6.09
C ILE A 122 41.86 17.42 5.18
N ARG A 123 41.79 17.09 3.89
CA ARG A 123 42.88 17.32 2.95
C ARG A 123 43.13 18.81 2.67
N ILE A 124 42.06 19.59 2.51
CA ILE A 124 42.16 21.05 2.31
C ILE A 124 42.76 21.68 3.57
N ARG A 125 42.30 21.29 4.76
CA ARG A 125 42.80 21.83 6.03
C ARG A 125 44.28 21.52 6.32
N LYS A 126 44.78 20.43 5.74
CA LYS A 126 46.19 20.02 5.90
C LYS A 126 47.13 20.75 4.89
N ASN A 127 46.56 21.31 3.79
CA ASN A 127 47.30 22.01 2.76
C ASN A 127 47.27 23.53 2.89
N THR A 128 46.49 24.04 3.86
CA THR A 128 46.49 25.47 4.28
C THR A 128 47.28 25.64 5.57
#